data_cef7c767058576212482f920526ca3dd
#
_entry.id   cef7c767058576212482f920526ca3dd
#
_cell.length_a   1.000
_cell.length_b   1.000
_cell.length_c   1.000
_cell.angle_alpha   90.00
_cell.angle_beta   90.00
_cell.angle_gamma   90.00
#
_symmetry.space_group_name_H-M   'P 1'
#
loop_
_entity.id
_entity.type
_entity.pdbx_description
1 polymer ?
#
loop_
_entity_poly.entity_id
_entity_poly.type
_entity_poly.pdbx_seq_one_letter_code
_entity_poly.pdbx_strand_id
1 'polypeptide(L)'
;SVASRGLGDVYKRQEEGQVTVDGVTHPLPKPFVVIATQNPVGSAGTQLLPQAQLDRFMIRLQMGYPDFKSQVDILRDRQKVNPLDQIQKVIGGEDIIAMQQEVKDIHVEDAILEYVTSLAMATREDEMIRLGVSPRGALAIVRMAKAHAYLDGRNYVTPEDVQKVFIDVCAHRIILNPKARVAELSAEDILKNVMKRTKSPDSGR
;
A
#
# COMPACT_ATOMS: atom_id res chain seq x y z
N SER A 1 14.88 10.42 -17.73
CA SER A 1 13.72 9.55 -17.99
C SER A 1 14.22 8.12 -18.10
N VAL A 2 14.11 7.37 -17.02
CA VAL A 2 14.38 5.93 -17.05
C VAL A 2 13.19 5.27 -17.73
N ALA A 3 13.37 4.89 -18.99
CA ALA A 3 12.38 4.18 -19.78
C ALA A 3 11.87 2.95 -19.00
N SER A 4 10.63 2.55 -19.23
CA SER A 4 9.84 1.51 -18.56
C SER A 4 10.53 0.14 -18.30
N ARG A 5 11.67 -0.13 -18.94
CA ARG A 5 12.51 -1.32 -18.67
C ARG A 5 13.24 -1.27 -17.32
N GLY A 6 13.46 -0.09 -16.72
CA GLY A 6 14.16 0.07 -15.46
C GLY A 6 13.27 -0.03 -14.21
N LEU A 7 11.95 0.17 -14.33
CA LEU A 7 11.05 0.19 -13.18
C LEU A 7 10.97 -1.17 -12.46
N GLY A 8 10.87 -2.28 -13.21
CA GLY A 8 10.85 -3.63 -12.60
C GLY A 8 12.10 -3.95 -11.77
N ASP A 9 13.22 -3.35 -12.15
CA ASP A 9 14.51 -3.53 -11.48
C ASP A 9 14.61 -2.64 -10.22
N VAL A 10 14.02 -1.45 -10.22
CA VAL A 10 13.98 -0.53 -9.07
C VAL A 10 13.22 -1.14 -7.88
N TYR A 11 12.09 -1.82 -8.13
CA TYR A 11 11.29 -2.43 -7.05
C TYR A 11 11.96 -3.66 -6.45
N LYS A 12 12.66 -4.44 -7.25
CA LYS A 12 13.47 -5.55 -6.78
C LYS A 12 14.57 -5.07 -5.84
N ARG A 13 15.18 -3.94 -6.20
CA ARG A 13 16.23 -3.27 -5.44
C ARG A 13 15.79 -2.79 -4.06
N GLN A 14 14.56 -2.27 -3.94
CA GLN A 14 14.02 -1.81 -2.65
C GLN A 14 13.91 -2.95 -1.64
N GLU A 15 13.46 -4.13 -2.08
CA GLU A 15 13.28 -5.29 -1.20
C GLU A 15 14.64 -5.90 -0.80
N GLU A 16 15.61 -5.89 -1.72
CA GLU A 16 16.94 -6.43 -1.51
C GLU A 16 17.90 -5.42 -0.83
N GLY A 17 17.54 -4.13 -0.74
CA GLY A 17 18.37 -3.06 -0.16
C GLY A 17 19.66 -2.80 -0.92
N GLN A 18 19.76 -3.27 -2.16
CA GLN A 18 20.96 -3.18 -3.00
C GLN A 18 20.62 -3.12 -4.49
N VAL A 19 21.55 -2.65 -5.28
CA VAL A 19 21.45 -2.60 -6.74
C VAL A 19 22.71 -3.15 -7.38
N THR A 20 22.55 -4.00 -8.39
CA THR A 20 23.69 -4.49 -9.19
C THR A 20 23.69 -3.81 -10.56
N VAL A 21 24.76 -3.11 -10.88
CA VAL A 21 25.00 -2.44 -12.16
C VAL A 21 26.31 -2.95 -12.71
N ASP A 22 26.33 -3.43 -13.95
CA ASP A 22 27.51 -3.98 -14.63
C ASP A 22 28.28 -5.02 -13.80
N GLY A 23 27.55 -5.88 -13.07
CA GLY A 23 28.13 -6.92 -12.23
C GLY A 23 28.62 -6.45 -10.85
N VAL A 24 28.55 -5.14 -10.55
CA VAL A 24 28.93 -4.57 -9.25
C VAL A 24 27.68 -4.30 -8.42
N THR A 25 27.65 -4.81 -7.19
CA THR A 25 26.55 -4.60 -6.25
C THR A 25 26.82 -3.40 -5.37
N HIS A 26 25.88 -2.45 -5.37
CA HIS A 26 25.91 -1.23 -4.57
C HIS A 26 24.80 -1.29 -3.52
N PRO A 27 25.09 -1.08 -2.22
CA PRO A 27 24.06 -0.95 -1.20
C PRO A 27 23.26 0.34 -1.41
N LEU A 28 21.95 0.29 -1.17
CA LEU A 28 21.11 1.47 -1.19
C LEU A 28 21.21 2.24 0.12
N PRO A 29 21.24 3.58 0.08
CA PRO A 29 21.19 4.39 1.30
C PRO A 29 19.89 4.13 2.07
N LYS A 30 19.91 4.29 3.39
CA LYS A 30 18.74 4.17 4.24
C LYS A 30 18.33 5.54 4.78
N PRO A 31 17.03 5.84 4.91
CA PRO A 31 15.91 5.05 4.40
C PRO A 31 15.79 5.17 2.88
N PHE A 32 15.39 4.10 2.20
CA PHE A 32 15.08 4.08 0.77
C PHE A 32 13.59 3.80 0.56
N VAL A 33 12.89 4.74 -0.06
CA VAL A 33 11.43 4.65 -0.30
C VAL A 33 11.15 4.87 -1.78
N VAL A 34 10.30 4.04 -2.36
CA VAL A 34 9.84 4.17 -3.75
C VAL A 34 8.39 4.61 -3.77
N ILE A 35 8.13 5.75 -4.39
CA ILE A 35 6.78 6.25 -4.69
C ILE A 35 6.61 6.24 -6.20
N ALA A 36 5.56 5.55 -6.68
CA ALA A 36 5.22 5.52 -8.10
C ALA A 36 3.82 6.08 -8.31
N THR A 37 3.62 6.80 -9.40
CA THR A 37 2.32 7.30 -9.81
C THR A 37 1.90 6.62 -11.11
N GLN A 38 0.62 6.27 -11.22
CA GLN A 38 0.00 5.82 -12.45
C GLN A 38 -1.20 6.69 -12.76
N ASN A 39 -1.32 7.15 -14.00
CA ASN A 39 -2.55 7.77 -14.46
C ASN A 39 -3.40 6.69 -15.16
N PRO A 40 -4.56 6.28 -14.59
CA PRO A 40 -5.39 5.24 -15.18
C PRO A 40 -6.13 5.70 -16.44
N VAL A 41 -6.20 7.02 -16.68
CA VAL A 41 -6.96 7.60 -17.79
C VAL A 41 -6.03 8.00 -18.95
N GLY A 42 -6.04 7.20 -20.03
CA GLY A 42 -5.86 7.71 -21.38
C GLY A 42 -4.49 8.16 -21.83
N SER A 43 -3.38 7.76 -21.23
CA SER A 43 -2.09 7.97 -21.90
C SER A 43 -1.81 6.81 -22.85
N ALA A 44 -2.12 7.02 -24.13
CA ALA A 44 -1.62 6.19 -25.22
C ALA A 44 -0.09 6.12 -25.09
N GLY A 45 0.44 4.95 -24.64
CA GLY A 45 1.87 4.72 -24.50
C GLY A 45 2.38 4.43 -23.08
N THR A 46 1.61 4.61 -22.01
CA THR A 46 2.01 4.16 -20.67
C THR A 46 1.59 2.70 -20.45
N GLN A 47 2.56 1.81 -20.45
CA GLN A 47 2.34 0.42 -20.12
C GLN A 47 2.02 0.32 -18.62
N LEU A 48 0.86 -0.23 -18.27
CA LEU A 48 0.50 -0.55 -16.89
C LEU A 48 1.55 -1.51 -16.30
N LEU A 49 1.88 -1.31 -15.03
CA LEU A 49 2.78 -2.21 -14.34
C LEU A 49 2.19 -3.63 -14.29
N PRO A 50 2.99 -4.67 -14.61
CA PRO A 50 2.57 -6.05 -14.44
C PRO A 50 2.17 -6.34 -12.99
N GLN A 51 1.21 -7.26 -12.79
CA GLN A 51 0.72 -7.64 -11.47
C GLN A 51 1.83 -8.05 -10.49
N ALA A 52 2.83 -8.78 -10.98
CA ALA A 52 3.98 -9.20 -10.18
C ALA A 52 4.86 -8.03 -9.68
N GLN A 53 4.81 -6.89 -10.37
CA GLN A 53 5.48 -5.67 -9.93
C GLN A 53 4.58 -4.86 -8.96
N LEU A 54 3.27 -4.83 -9.20
CA LEU A 54 2.32 -4.18 -8.29
C LEU A 54 2.32 -4.85 -6.91
N ASP A 55 2.42 -6.16 -6.81
CA ASP A 55 2.47 -6.91 -5.53
C ASP A 55 3.68 -6.52 -4.64
N ARG A 56 4.71 -5.88 -5.20
CA ARG A 56 5.88 -5.39 -4.46
C ARG A 56 5.66 -4.07 -3.74
N PHE A 57 4.67 -3.27 -4.17
CA PHE A 57 4.31 -2.03 -3.47
C PHE A 57 3.55 -2.34 -2.18
N MET A 58 3.90 -1.62 -1.12
CA MET A 58 3.27 -1.82 0.19
C MET A 58 1.77 -1.49 0.15
N ILE A 59 1.43 -0.34 -0.39
CA ILE A 59 0.04 0.17 -0.49
C ILE A 59 -0.20 0.80 -1.86
N ARG A 60 -1.49 0.91 -2.22
CA ARG A 60 -1.98 1.71 -3.33
C ARG A 60 -3.01 2.71 -2.80
N LEU A 61 -2.77 3.98 -3.04
CA LEU A 61 -3.71 5.04 -2.69
C LEU A 61 -4.37 5.61 -3.95
N GLN A 62 -5.62 6.00 -3.83
CA GLN A 62 -6.36 6.73 -4.87
C GLN A 62 -6.56 8.17 -4.40
N MET A 63 -6.08 9.12 -5.19
CA MET A 63 -6.14 10.52 -4.78
C MET A 63 -7.47 11.22 -5.11
N GLY A 64 -8.27 10.68 -6.02
CA GLY A 64 -9.52 11.32 -6.42
C GLY A 64 -9.35 12.75 -6.94
N TYR A 65 -10.48 13.44 -7.16
CA TYR A 65 -10.50 14.87 -7.44
C TYR A 65 -10.73 15.67 -6.15
N PRO A 66 -10.18 16.90 -6.05
CA PRO A 66 -10.46 17.78 -4.93
C PRO A 66 -11.95 18.19 -4.95
N ASP A 67 -12.51 18.47 -3.78
CA ASP A 67 -13.82 19.08 -3.67
C ASP A 67 -13.79 20.55 -4.17
N PHE A 68 -14.97 21.17 -4.28
CA PHE A 68 -15.09 22.51 -4.83
C PHE A 68 -14.21 23.54 -4.08
N LYS A 69 -14.21 23.49 -2.76
CA LYS A 69 -13.45 24.43 -1.92
C LYS A 69 -11.93 24.21 -2.12
N SER A 70 -11.48 22.98 -2.01
CA SER A 70 -10.08 22.62 -2.23
C SER A 70 -9.60 23.00 -3.63
N GLN A 71 -10.46 22.82 -4.66
CA GLN A 71 -10.13 23.23 -6.02
C GLN A 71 -9.94 24.75 -6.14
N VAL A 72 -10.82 25.54 -5.50
CA VAL A 72 -10.69 27.01 -5.46
C VAL A 72 -9.41 27.42 -4.74
N ASP A 73 -9.09 26.79 -3.62
CA ASP A 73 -7.87 27.08 -2.85
C ASP A 73 -6.61 26.76 -3.66
N ILE A 74 -6.57 25.62 -4.36
CA ILE A 74 -5.48 25.28 -5.29
C ILE A 74 -5.29 26.36 -6.36
N LEU A 75 -6.39 26.84 -6.97
CA LEU A 75 -6.32 27.88 -7.99
C LEU A 75 -5.83 29.23 -7.42
N ARG A 76 -6.24 29.55 -6.19
CA ARG A 76 -5.83 30.79 -5.50
C ARG A 76 -4.33 30.75 -5.15
N ASP A 77 -3.87 29.66 -4.54
CA ASP A 77 -2.52 29.56 -3.98
C ASP A 77 -1.46 29.49 -5.07
N ARG A 78 -1.79 28.90 -6.23
CA ARG A 78 -0.84 28.78 -7.35
C ARG A 78 -0.74 29.99 -8.26
N GLN A 79 -1.48 31.07 -7.99
CA GLN A 79 -1.42 32.28 -8.86
C GLN A 79 -0.10 33.05 -8.73
N LYS A 80 0.52 33.06 -7.56
CA LYS A 80 1.68 33.92 -7.29
C LYS A 80 2.91 33.16 -6.78
N VAL A 81 2.72 32.07 -6.07
CA VAL A 81 3.80 31.31 -5.42
C VAL A 81 3.59 29.83 -5.67
N ASN A 82 4.68 29.09 -5.85
CA ASN A 82 4.61 27.63 -5.84
C ASN A 82 4.62 27.15 -4.38
N PRO A 83 3.55 26.52 -3.85
CA PRO A 83 3.50 26.07 -2.46
C PRO A 83 4.65 25.11 -2.09
N LEU A 84 5.24 24.41 -3.08
CA LEU A 84 6.38 23.52 -2.86
C LEU A 84 7.62 24.25 -2.36
N ASP A 85 7.79 25.52 -2.71
CA ASP A 85 8.96 26.32 -2.30
C ASP A 85 8.89 26.73 -0.81
N GLN A 86 7.74 26.54 -0.17
CA GLN A 86 7.50 26.84 1.24
C GLN A 86 7.58 25.63 2.15
N ILE A 87 7.73 24.41 1.58
CA ILE A 87 7.82 23.19 2.37
C ILE A 87 9.14 23.18 3.14
N GLN A 88 9.02 22.96 4.45
CA GLN A 88 10.17 22.78 5.34
C GLN A 88 10.33 21.32 5.73
N LYS A 89 11.58 20.92 6.01
CA LYS A 89 11.87 19.59 6.56
C LYS A 89 11.24 19.46 7.95
N VAL A 90 10.44 18.42 8.16
CA VAL A 90 9.79 18.11 9.45
C VAL A 90 10.61 17.09 10.23
N ILE A 91 11.06 16.01 9.58
CA ILE A 91 11.86 14.93 10.19
C ILE A 91 13.04 14.56 9.30
N GLY A 92 14.06 13.90 9.86
CA GLY A 92 15.24 13.42 9.15
C GLY A 92 15.13 11.96 8.74
N GLY A 93 16.10 11.50 7.95
CA GLY A 93 16.22 10.09 7.59
C GLY A 93 16.50 9.20 8.80
N GLU A 94 17.26 9.69 9.77
CA GLU A 94 17.56 8.97 11.02
C GLU A 94 16.31 8.76 11.87
N ASP A 95 15.42 9.77 11.94
CA ASP A 95 14.14 9.66 12.63
C ASP A 95 13.27 8.57 12.01
N ILE A 96 13.21 8.53 10.66
CA ILE A 96 12.47 7.48 9.93
C ILE A 96 13.04 6.09 10.23
N ILE A 97 14.35 5.94 10.29
CA ILE A 97 15.00 4.66 10.62
C ILE A 97 14.66 4.24 12.05
N ALA A 98 14.69 5.19 13.00
CA ALA A 98 14.31 4.92 14.38
C ALA A 98 12.86 4.45 14.49
N MET A 99 11.92 5.17 13.86
CA MET A 99 10.50 4.78 13.79
C MET A 99 10.31 3.39 13.15
N GLN A 100 11.06 3.06 12.10
CA GLN A 100 11.01 1.74 11.46
C GLN A 100 11.46 0.61 12.40
N GLN A 101 12.37 0.87 13.32
CA GLN A 101 12.74 -0.12 14.35
C GLN A 101 11.63 -0.26 15.41
N GLU A 102 11.12 0.85 15.92
CA GLU A 102 10.04 0.84 16.91
C GLU A 102 8.79 0.11 16.39
N VAL A 103 8.42 0.32 15.10
CA VAL A 103 7.31 -0.40 14.46
C VAL A 103 7.54 -1.92 14.44
N LYS A 104 8.77 -2.41 14.36
CA LYS A 104 9.04 -3.86 14.41
C LYS A 104 8.68 -4.48 15.76
N ASP A 105 8.85 -3.70 16.84
CA ASP A 105 8.63 -4.14 18.21
C ASP A 105 7.16 -4.09 18.64
N ILE A 106 6.27 -3.52 17.79
CA ILE A 106 4.82 -3.54 18.01
C ILE A 106 4.33 -4.99 18.10
N HIS A 107 3.65 -5.31 19.20
CA HIS A 107 3.15 -6.64 19.47
C HIS A 107 1.96 -7.02 18.58
N VAL A 108 1.91 -8.28 18.16
CA VAL A 108 0.79 -8.84 17.38
C VAL A 108 0.40 -10.18 17.99
N GLU A 109 -0.79 -10.25 18.55
CA GLU A 109 -1.36 -11.48 19.08
C GLU A 109 -1.66 -12.50 17.97
N ASP A 110 -1.60 -13.79 18.30
CA ASP A 110 -1.90 -14.87 17.35
C ASP A 110 -3.30 -14.75 16.76
N ALA A 111 -4.29 -14.30 17.54
CA ALA A 111 -5.65 -14.04 17.06
C ALA A 111 -5.71 -13.01 15.90
N ILE A 112 -4.82 -12.01 15.91
CA ILE A 112 -4.69 -11.05 14.81
C ILE A 112 -4.05 -11.69 13.58
N LEU A 113 -3.03 -12.54 13.77
CA LEU A 113 -2.40 -13.28 12.66
C LEU A 113 -3.38 -14.26 12.01
N GLU A 114 -4.22 -14.93 12.81
CA GLU A 114 -5.31 -15.80 12.34
C GLU A 114 -6.36 -15.00 11.57
N TYR A 115 -6.72 -13.81 12.05
CA TYR A 115 -7.66 -12.91 11.36
C TYR A 115 -7.13 -12.46 10.01
N VAL A 116 -5.87 -12.00 9.93
CA VAL A 116 -5.21 -11.65 8.66
C VAL A 116 -5.17 -12.83 7.71
N THR A 117 -4.87 -14.04 8.23
CA THR A 117 -4.86 -15.27 7.44
C THR A 117 -6.26 -15.58 6.90
N SER A 118 -7.29 -15.47 7.74
CA SER A 118 -8.69 -15.69 7.35
C SER A 118 -9.14 -14.71 6.27
N LEU A 119 -8.79 -13.43 6.38
CA LEU A 119 -9.04 -12.43 5.36
C LEU A 119 -8.34 -12.79 4.03
N ALA A 120 -7.06 -13.17 4.07
CA ALA A 120 -6.32 -13.56 2.88
C ALA A 120 -6.91 -14.81 2.20
N MET A 121 -7.30 -15.81 2.99
CA MET A 121 -7.97 -17.03 2.48
C MET A 121 -9.32 -16.70 1.86
N ALA A 122 -10.15 -15.89 2.54
CA ALA A 122 -11.43 -15.46 2.02
C ALA A 122 -11.33 -14.72 0.67
N THR A 123 -10.23 -14.00 0.40
CA THR A 123 -9.99 -13.42 -0.94
C THR A 123 -9.69 -14.47 -2.01
N ARG A 124 -9.11 -15.63 -1.64
CA ARG A 124 -8.78 -16.69 -2.58
C ARG A 124 -9.97 -17.59 -2.93
N GLU A 125 -10.96 -17.61 -2.03
CA GLU A 125 -12.19 -18.40 -2.16
C GLU A 125 -13.38 -17.59 -2.73
N ASP A 126 -13.20 -16.27 -2.92
CA ASP A 126 -14.24 -15.40 -3.44
C ASP A 126 -14.48 -15.61 -4.94
N GLU A 127 -15.73 -15.83 -5.35
CA GLU A 127 -16.13 -16.06 -6.75
C GLU A 127 -15.83 -14.87 -7.68
N MET A 128 -15.76 -13.65 -7.12
CA MET A 128 -15.48 -12.44 -7.89
C MET A 128 -13.97 -12.21 -8.06
N ILE A 129 -13.12 -12.98 -7.38
CA ILE A 129 -11.67 -12.89 -7.41
C ILE A 129 -11.09 -14.09 -8.14
N ARG A 130 -10.30 -13.84 -9.18
CA ARG A 130 -9.55 -14.88 -9.90
C ARG A 130 -8.20 -15.19 -9.22
N LEU A 131 -7.56 -14.16 -8.67
CA LEU A 131 -6.32 -14.26 -7.91
C LEU A 131 -6.45 -13.47 -6.63
N GLY A 132 -6.44 -14.15 -5.49
CA GLY A 132 -6.52 -13.53 -4.16
C GLY A 132 -5.16 -13.09 -3.63
N VAL A 133 -5.17 -12.60 -2.39
CA VAL A 133 -4.00 -12.05 -1.71
C VAL A 133 -2.94 -13.12 -1.49
N SER A 134 -1.70 -12.83 -1.91
CA SER A 134 -0.52 -13.70 -1.74
C SER A 134 -0.03 -13.71 -0.28
N PRO A 135 0.83 -14.67 0.12
CA PRO A 135 1.48 -14.63 1.44
C PRO A 135 2.27 -13.33 1.67
N ARG A 136 2.88 -12.77 0.61
CA ARG A 136 3.53 -11.44 0.68
C ARG A 136 2.53 -10.34 1.02
N GLY A 137 1.32 -10.38 0.44
CA GLY A 137 0.24 -9.46 0.76
C GLY A 137 -0.22 -9.59 2.21
N ALA A 138 -0.35 -10.81 2.75
CA ALA A 138 -0.67 -11.03 4.16
C ALA A 138 0.41 -10.43 5.10
N LEU A 139 1.69 -10.62 4.78
CA LEU A 139 2.79 -9.99 5.51
C LEU A 139 2.74 -8.45 5.42
N ALA A 140 2.34 -7.90 4.27
CA ALA A 140 2.17 -6.46 4.11
C ALA A 140 1.04 -5.91 4.98
N ILE A 141 -0.09 -6.64 5.12
CA ILE A 141 -1.18 -6.27 6.03
C ILE A 141 -0.66 -6.15 7.47
N VAL A 142 0.05 -7.17 7.96
CA VAL A 142 0.60 -7.15 9.33
C VAL A 142 1.56 -5.98 9.53
N ARG A 143 2.45 -5.72 8.57
CA ARG A 143 3.41 -4.60 8.66
C ARG A 143 2.70 -3.24 8.70
N MET A 144 1.69 -3.06 7.86
CA MET A 144 0.91 -1.82 7.82
C MET A 144 0.04 -1.65 9.06
N ALA A 145 -0.55 -2.73 9.60
CA ALA A 145 -1.31 -2.70 10.85
C ALA A 145 -0.41 -2.31 12.04
N LYS A 146 0.82 -2.82 12.11
CA LYS A 146 1.82 -2.37 13.09
C LYS A 146 2.12 -0.88 12.97
N ALA A 147 2.36 -0.39 11.75
CA ALA A 147 2.62 1.02 11.52
C ALA A 147 1.42 1.90 11.89
N HIS A 148 0.18 1.44 11.63
CA HIS A 148 -1.03 2.14 12.04
C HIS A 148 -1.15 2.22 13.57
N ALA A 149 -0.96 1.09 14.28
CA ALA A 149 -0.96 1.06 15.74
C ALA A 149 0.10 1.99 16.35
N TYR A 150 1.31 2.01 15.75
CA TYR A 150 2.39 2.92 16.17
C TYR A 150 2.01 4.39 16.04
N LEU A 151 1.43 4.78 14.89
CA LEU A 151 0.97 6.15 14.65
C LEU A 151 -0.16 6.57 15.61
N ASP A 152 -0.96 5.62 16.09
CA ASP A 152 -1.98 5.84 17.13
C ASP A 152 -1.40 5.80 18.55
N GLY A 153 -0.09 5.70 18.71
CA GLY A 153 0.61 5.70 20.01
C GLY A 153 0.45 4.40 20.79
N ARG A 154 0.13 3.28 20.12
CA ARG A 154 -0.04 1.96 20.76
C ARG A 154 1.15 1.05 20.44
N ASN A 155 1.46 0.15 21.36
CA ASN A 155 2.51 -0.87 21.21
C ASN A 155 1.95 -2.27 20.86
N TYR A 156 0.68 -2.37 20.48
CA TYR A 156 0.01 -3.60 20.06
C TYR A 156 -0.99 -3.32 18.94
N VAL A 157 -1.22 -4.33 18.10
CA VAL A 157 -2.16 -4.30 16.97
C VAL A 157 -3.54 -4.75 17.40
N THR A 158 -4.58 -4.04 16.93
CA THR A 158 -5.99 -4.41 17.11
C THR A 158 -6.60 -4.87 15.77
N PRO A 159 -7.77 -5.53 15.78
CA PRO A 159 -8.48 -5.87 14.55
C PRO A 159 -8.82 -4.64 13.69
N GLU A 160 -9.09 -3.50 14.31
CA GLU A 160 -9.40 -2.24 13.65
C GLU A 160 -8.20 -1.73 12.82
N ASP A 161 -6.97 -1.93 13.30
CA ASP A 161 -5.76 -1.58 12.54
C ASP A 161 -5.67 -2.38 11.25
N VAL A 162 -5.96 -3.69 11.33
CA VAL A 162 -6.01 -4.56 10.16
C VAL A 162 -7.09 -4.09 9.18
N GLN A 163 -8.29 -3.78 9.65
CA GLN A 163 -9.41 -3.32 8.83
C GLN A 163 -9.10 -1.99 8.13
N LYS A 164 -8.43 -1.05 8.82
CA LYS A 164 -8.06 0.26 8.28
C LYS A 164 -7.11 0.16 7.09
N VAL A 165 -6.16 -0.77 7.12
CA VAL A 165 -5.13 -0.89 6.08
C VAL A 165 -5.46 -1.93 5.02
N PHE A 166 -6.44 -2.81 5.25
CA PHE A 166 -6.70 -3.99 4.43
C PHE A 166 -6.96 -3.66 2.96
N ILE A 167 -7.79 -2.66 2.68
CA ILE A 167 -8.16 -2.29 1.30
C ILE A 167 -6.96 -1.71 0.57
N ASP A 168 -6.26 -0.75 1.16
CA ASP A 168 -5.12 -0.07 0.53
C ASP A 168 -3.94 -1.02 0.27
N VAL A 169 -3.79 -2.03 1.13
CA VAL A 169 -2.80 -3.09 0.96
C VAL A 169 -3.21 -4.11 -0.09
N CYS A 170 -4.51 -4.46 -0.20
CA CYS A 170 -4.96 -5.61 -0.99
C CYS A 170 -5.51 -5.25 -2.38
N ALA A 171 -6.07 -4.05 -2.58
CA ALA A 171 -6.79 -3.71 -3.81
C ALA A 171 -5.95 -3.81 -5.10
N HIS A 172 -4.66 -3.58 -5.02
CA HIS A 172 -3.74 -3.72 -6.17
C HIS A 172 -3.12 -5.12 -6.29
N ARG A 173 -3.39 -6.02 -5.34
CA ARG A 173 -2.84 -7.38 -5.29
C ARG A 173 -3.81 -8.43 -5.81
N ILE A 174 -5.10 -8.13 -5.86
CA ILE A 174 -6.11 -9.06 -6.36
C ILE A 174 -6.35 -8.88 -7.85
N ILE A 175 -6.72 -9.96 -8.53
CA ILE A 175 -7.19 -9.93 -9.92
C ILE A 175 -8.65 -10.36 -9.92
N LEU A 176 -9.50 -9.51 -10.47
CA LEU A 176 -10.94 -9.77 -10.52
C LEU A 176 -11.29 -10.82 -11.57
N ASN A 177 -12.32 -11.61 -11.29
CA ASN A 177 -12.97 -12.49 -12.24
C ASN A 177 -13.79 -11.64 -13.25
N PRO A 178 -13.99 -12.07 -14.51
CA PRO A 178 -14.92 -11.41 -15.44
C PRO A 178 -16.33 -11.19 -14.88
N LYS A 179 -16.82 -12.06 -14.00
CA LYS A 179 -18.10 -11.90 -13.29
C LYS A 179 -18.18 -10.56 -12.52
N ALA A 180 -17.10 -10.13 -11.90
CA ALA A 180 -17.06 -8.87 -11.16
C ALA A 180 -17.29 -7.66 -12.06
N ARG A 181 -16.77 -7.70 -13.30
CA ARG A 181 -17.01 -6.64 -14.31
C ARG A 181 -18.46 -6.57 -14.73
N VAL A 182 -19.11 -7.73 -14.91
CA VAL A 182 -20.54 -7.80 -15.27
C VAL A 182 -21.40 -7.26 -14.12
N ALA A 183 -20.97 -7.47 -12.87
CA ALA A 183 -21.63 -6.97 -11.67
C ALA A 183 -21.24 -5.52 -11.31
N GLU A 184 -20.40 -4.86 -12.14
CA GLU A 184 -19.90 -3.49 -11.92
C GLU A 184 -19.22 -3.28 -10.55
N LEU A 185 -18.62 -4.33 -9.99
CA LEU A 185 -17.96 -4.30 -8.69
C LEU A 185 -16.48 -3.92 -8.83
N SER A 186 -16.03 -2.99 -8.01
CA SER A 186 -14.60 -2.65 -7.87
C SER A 186 -13.88 -3.63 -6.95
N ALA A 187 -12.54 -3.63 -7.01
CA ALA A 187 -11.71 -4.41 -6.09
C ALA A 187 -11.99 -4.00 -4.63
N GLU A 188 -12.16 -2.71 -4.39
CA GLU A 188 -12.46 -2.12 -3.10
C GLU A 188 -13.80 -2.61 -2.55
N ASP A 189 -14.85 -2.69 -3.39
CA ASP A 189 -16.17 -3.17 -2.97
C ASP A 189 -16.15 -4.65 -2.59
N ILE A 190 -15.45 -5.46 -3.38
CA ILE A 190 -15.29 -6.89 -3.10
C ILE A 190 -14.51 -7.10 -1.80
N LEU A 191 -13.40 -6.37 -1.59
CA LEU A 191 -12.61 -6.45 -0.36
C LEU A 191 -13.40 -5.98 0.87
N LYS A 192 -14.24 -4.94 0.75
CA LYS A 192 -15.16 -4.53 1.82
C LYS A 192 -16.14 -5.65 2.18
N ASN A 193 -16.66 -6.37 1.18
CA ASN A 193 -17.55 -7.50 1.41
C ASN A 193 -16.82 -8.69 2.06
N VAL A 194 -15.59 -8.99 1.61
CA VAL A 194 -14.72 -10.01 2.25
C VAL A 194 -14.53 -9.67 3.72
N MET A 195 -14.16 -8.42 4.03
CA MET A 195 -13.93 -7.97 5.40
C MET A 195 -15.18 -8.07 6.28
N LYS A 196 -16.36 -7.69 5.75
CA LYS A 196 -17.64 -7.78 6.49
C LYS A 196 -18.05 -9.20 6.85
N ARG A 197 -17.76 -10.19 5.99
CA ARG A 197 -18.16 -11.60 6.23
C ARG A 197 -17.09 -12.40 7.00
N THR A 198 -15.87 -11.89 7.09
CA THR A 198 -14.82 -12.54 7.87
C THR A 198 -14.95 -12.15 9.34
N LYS A 199 -15.09 -13.15 10.21
CA LYS A 199 -15.23 -12.92 11.65
C LYS A 199 -13.97 -12.25 12.20
N SER A 200 -14.13 -11.06 12.78
CA SER A 200 -13.08 -10.38 13.55
C SER A 200 -12.91 -11.03 14.92
N PRO A 201 -11.70 -11.17 15.47
CA PRO A 201 -11.54 -11.51 16.85
C PRO A 201 -12.16 -10.41 17.74
N ASP A 202 -12.63 -10.79 18.91
CA ASP A 202 -13.13 -9.83 19.88
C ASP A 202 -11.99 -8.89 20.29
N SER A 203 -12.22 -7.58 20.17
CA SER A 203 -11.30 -6.60 20.71
C SER A 203 -11.31 -6.77 22.23
N GLY A 204 -10.31 -7.46 22.78
CA GLY A 204 -10.19 -7.63 24.24
C GLY A 204 -10.23 -6.25 24.90
N ARG A 205 -11.34 -5.94 25.56
CA ARG A 205 -11.51 -4.77 26.43
C ARG A 205 -10.91 -5.04 27.77
#